data_658edcf36504536792ef650d58783157
#
_entry.id   658edcf36504536792ef650d58783157
#
_cell.length_a   1.000
_cell.length_b   1.000
_cell.length_c   1.000
_cell.angle_alpha   90.00
_cell.angle_beta   90.00
_cell.angle_gamma   90.00
#
_symmetry.space_group_name_H-M   'P 1'
#
loop_
_entity.id
_entity.type
_entity.pdbx_description
1 polymer ?
#
loop_
_entity_poly.entity_id
_entity_poly.type
_entity_poly.pdbx_seq_one_letter_code
_entity_poly.pdbx_strand_id
1 'polypeptide(L)'
;METAAGAVVEVVVKQFRHRTLRDRLKRRLQGSKAEKSWRVATALLAAGLSTPEPVMRIESTDEAGPAFYVCRYLPGLTEARYLFRAANAGSTGEEEERFPEVDFPAFVAALGRTARRLHDAGFWHRDLSGGNLLLRFGADRRPAEIHLVDLNRTRMGRPPSVSERLRDLSRLALFRPEHQELLLRSYWGDPAARLRRGIYLAYHRGFLWKNESKRRARGARDRVKRLLLPRGTHAHIPEAPAGAGARDKVVWDHLSDQPHQHAGRLDKLQVRLADARSHGVEAAAVAGALPRIWRRYRKLKAGLHTAPVDFAGLGVCVRPWPENPAALLALVEELGARHVLLRLHPWEDDHAAEEELARELHARGLEVSFALPQNRELVRDPARWRRALEAIAPRFTPYGRHFQVGQAINRSKWGIWNVREYVELARAAEAVLRPYPGVELLGPSVIDFEYHVTAAVLNLRDPGFRFDAVSALLYVDRRGAPENRQAGLDTEDKALLLRAIAETAGNVVHEKASRCWITEVNWP
;
A
#
# COMPACT_ATOMS: atom_id res chain seq x y z
N MET A 1 12.52 -26.59 7.47
CA MET A 1 12.45 -28.08 7.45
C MET A 1 13.80 -28.64 7.89
N GLU A 2 13.78 -29.64 8.73
CA GLU A 2 14.95 -30.37 9.13
C GLU A 2 15.17 -31.57 8.19
N THR A 3 16.39 -31.78 7.73
CA THR A 3 16.72 -32.92 6.88
C THR A 3 17.00 -34.16 7.73
N ALA A 4 17.00 -35.36 7.14
CA ALA A 4 17.35 -36.60 7.84
C ALA A 4 18.77 -36.55 8.45
N ALA A 5 19.63 -35.63 8.01
CA ALA A 5 20.96 -35.38 8.53
C ALA A 5 20.99 -34.25 9.59
N GLY A 6 19.85 -33.76 10.08
CA GLY A 6 19.76 -32.71 11.08
C GLY A 6 20.03 -31.28 10.59
N ALA A 7 20.22 -31.09 9.29
CA ALA A 7 20.43 -29.76 8.72
C ALA A 7 19.09 -29.03 8.52
N VAL A 8 19.00 -27.77 8.95
CA VAL A 8 17.84 -26.91 8.72
C VAL A 8 17.92 -26.32 7.32
N VAL A 9 16.89 -26.57 6.48
CA VAL A 9 16.79 -26.03 5.13
C VAL A 9 15.58 -25.10 5.03
N GLU A 10 15.80 -23.88 4.59
CA GLU A 10 14.73 -22.95 4.26
C GLU A 10 14.03 -23.36 2.97
N VAL A 11 12.71 -23.34 3.00
CA VAL A 11 11.88 -23.79 1.87
C VAL A 11 10.73 -22.85 1.57
N VAL A 12 10.34 -22.84 0.30
CA VAL A 12 9.11 -22.18 -0.16
C VAL A 12 8.03 -23.23 -0.37
N VAL A 13 6.88 -23.06 0.28
CA VAL A 13 5.73 -23.95 0.16
C VAL A 13 4.67 -23.31 -0.73
N LYS A 14 4.37 -23.95 -1.86
CA LYS A 14 3.32 -23.50 -2.79
C LYS A 14 2.11 -24.42 -2.71
N GLN A 15 0.99 -23.89 -2.19
CA GLN A 15 -0.29 -24.60 -2.09
C GLN A 15 -1.12 -24.43 -3.36
N PHE A 16 -1.62 -25.51 -3.91
CA PHE A 16 -2.60 -25.55 -5.00
C PHE A 16 -3.95 -26.03 -4.50
N ARG A 17 -4.99 -25.22 -4.63
CA ARG A 17 -6.37 -25.55 -4.25
C ARG A 17 -7.21 -25.89 -5.48
N HIS A 18 -8.02 -26.94 -5.38
CA HIS A 18 -8.94 -27.39 -6.43
C HIS A 18 -10.36 -26.88 -6.14
N ARG A 19 -10.65 -25.62 -6.52
CA ARG A 19 -11.90 -24.94 -6.15
C ARG A 19 -13.11 -25.28 -7.03
N THR A 20 -12.89 -25.81 -8.25
CA THR A 20 -13.96 -26.07 -9.23
C THR A 20 -13.98 -27.52 -9.67
N LEU A 21 -15.16 -28.02 -10.10
CA LEU A 21 -15.29 -29.35 -10.71
C LEU A 21 -14.36 -29.54 -11.91
N ARG A 22 -14.13 -28.46 -12.68
CA ARG A 22 -13.19 -28.48 -13.80
C ARG A 22 -11.74 -28.67 -13.35
N ASP A 23 -11.36 -28.13 -12.18
CA ASP A 23 -10.01 -28.35 -11.63
C ASP A 23 -9.83 -29.79 -11.16
N ARG A 24 -10.87 -30.41 -10.57
CA ARG A 24 -10.86 -31.82 -10.14
C ARG A 24 -10.74 -32.75 -11.34
N LEU A 25 -11.54 -32.55 -12.38
CA LEU A 25 -11.47 -33.33 -13.62
C LEU A 25 -10.10 -33.23 -14.28
N LYS A 26 -9.51 -32.03 -14.33
CA LYS A 26 -8.13 -31.86 -14.83
C LYS A 26 -7.10 -32.58 -13.99
N ARG A 27 -7.25 -32.61 -12.66
CA ARG A 27 -6.35 -33.35 -11.76
C ARG A 27 -6.39 -34.85 -12.08
N ARG A 28 -7.57 -35.42 -12.27
CA ARG A 28 -7.73 -36.84 -12.67
C ARG A 28 -7.03 -37.16 -13.99
N LEU A 29 -7.18 -36.30 -14.98
CA LEU A 29 -6.67 -36.56 -16.33
C LEU A 29 -5.19 -36.19 -16.54
N GLN A 30 -4.66 -35.21 -15.83
CA GLN A 30 -3.36 -34.60 -16.10
C GLN A 30 -2.43 -34.53 -14.88
N GLY A 31 -2.84 -35.10 -13.74
CA GLY A 31 -2.14 -34.95 -12.47
C GLY A 31 -2.34 -33.59 -11.81
N SER A 32 -1.82 -33.44 -10.61
CA SER A 32 -1.91 -32.16 -9.88
C SER A 32 -0.95 -31.12 -10.44
N LYS A 33 -1.22 -29.84 -10.12
CA LYS A 33 -0.27 -28.75 -10.41
C LYS A 33 1.02 -28.89 -9.61
N ALA A 34 0.99 -29.50 -8.44
CA ALA A 34 2.17 -29.77 -7.62
C ALA A 34 3.05 -30.84 -8.26
N GLU A 35 2.45 -31.95 -8.71
CA GLU A 35 3.15 -32.98 -9.46
C GLU A 35 3.79 -32.43 -10.73
N LYS A 36 3.05 -31.64 -11.49
CA LYS A 36 3.56 -31.03 -12.70
C LYS A 36 4.73 -30.08 -12.42
N SER A 37 4.64 -29.26 -11.36
CA SER A 37 5.75 -28.38 -10.96
C SER A 37 6.97 -29.17 -10.59
N TRP A 38 6.80 -30.27 -9.84
CA TRP A 38 7.87 -31.18 -9.47
C TRP A 38 8.57 -31.79 -10.71
N ARG A 39 7.81 -32.41 -11.59
CA ARG A 39 8.35 -33.06 -12.81
C ARG A 39 9.10 -32.06 -13.71
N VAL A 40 8.53 -30.84 -13.86
CA VAL A 40 9.18 -29.81 -14.69
C VAL A 40 10.45 -29.29 -14.03
N ALA A 41 10.45 -29.05 -12.70
CA ALA A 41 11.63 -28.59 -11.97
C ALA A 41 12.79 -29.60 -12.07
N THR A 42 12.49 -30.88 -11.81
CA THR A 42 13.49 -31.95 -11.95
C THR A 42 14.04 -32.05 -13.37
N ALA A 43 13.18 -31.95 -14.39
CA ALA A 43 13.62 -32.00 -15.79
C ALA A 43 14.43 -30.76 -16.20
N LEU A 44 14.11 -29.56 -15.69
CA LEU A 44 14.90 -28.35 -15.94
C LEU A 44 16.30 -28.46 -15.36
N LEU A 45 16.42 -28.91 -14.09
CA LEU A 45 17.72 -29.13 -13.46
C LEU A 45 18.57 -30.16 -14.20
N ALA A 46 17.95 -31.26 -14.63
CA ALA A 46 18.61 -32.28 -15.46
C ALA A 46 19.09 -31.74 -16.83
N ALA A 47 18.38 -30.74 -17.37
CA ALA A 47 18.78 -30.04 -18.60
C ALA A 47 19.78 -28.87 -18.34
N GLY A 48 20.31 -28.70 -17.14
CA GLY A 48 21.23 -27.62 -16.78
C GLY A 48 20.60 -26.23 -16.78
N LEU A 49 19.27 -26.15 -16.54
CA LEU A 49 18.52 -24.90 -16.43
C LEU A 49 18.19 -24.63 -14.98
N SER A 50 18.41 -23.39 -14.52
CA SER A 50 18.28 -23.02 -13.12
C SER A 50 16.82 -22.83 -12.71
N THR A 51 16.41 -23.52 -11.65
CA THR A 51 15.16 -23.38 -10.93
C THR A 51 15.40 -23.76 -9.47
N PRO A 52 14.61 -23.28 -8.49
CA PRO A 52 14.73 -23.77 -7.11
C PRO A 52 14.59 -25.29 -7.03
N GLU A 53 15.52 -25.92 -6.33
CA GLU A 53 15.55 -27.37 -6.17
C GLU A 53 14.24 -27.89 -5.54
N PRO A 54 13.56 -28.87 -6.16
CA PRO A 54 12.36 -29.46 -5.57
C PRO A 54 12.75 -30.33 -4.37
N VAL A 55 12.15 -30.06 -3.20
CA VAL A 55 12.45 -30.74 -1.92
C VAL A 55 11.38 -31.76 -1.59
N MET A 56 10.10 -31.43 -1.79
CA MET A 56 8.99 -32.29 -1.42
C MET A 56 7.74 -32.00 -2.24
N ARG A 57 6.92 -33.02 -2.42
CA ARG A 57 5.57 -32.94 -2.97
C ARG A 57 4.61 -33.63 -2.02
N ILE A 58 3.52 -32.96 -1.66
CA ILE A 58 2.48 -33.48 -0.79
C ILE A 58 1.15 -33.44 -1.55
N GLU A 59 0.48 -34.58 -1.65
CA GLU A 59 -0.81 -34.71 -2.30
C GLU A 59 -1.85 -35.13 -1.23
N SER A 60 -3.01 -34.49 -1.22
CA SER A 60 -4.11 -34.95 -0.40
C SER A 60 -4.68 -36.27 -0.95
N THR A 61 -5.04 -37.18 -0.06
CA THR A 61 -5.80 -38.40 -0.40
C THR A 61 -7.22 -38.06 -0.86
N ASP A 62 -7.78 -36.93 -0.40
CA ASP A 62 -9.02 -36.39 -0.93
C ASP A 62 -8.80 -35.67 -2.25
N GLU A 63 -9.58 -36.02 -3.28
CA GLU A 63 -9.52 -35.37 -4.61
C GLU A 63 -9.79 -33.86 -4.56
N ALA A 64 -10.57 -33.39 -3.60
CA ALA A 64 -10.86 -31.98 -3.38
C ALA A 64 -9.79 -31.29 -2.53
N GLY A 65 -8.95 -32.06 -1.86
CA GLY A 65 -7.92 -31.56 -0.96
C GLY A 65 -6.79 -30.83 -1.67
N PRO A 66 -6.03 -30.02 -0.93
CA PRO A 66 -4.91 -29.26 -1.49
C PRO A 66 -3.73 -30.17 -1.88
N ALA A 67 -2.96 -29.70 -2.86
CA ALA A 67 -1.66 -30.27 -3.16
C ALA A 67 -0.58 -29.23 -2.90
N PHE A 68 0.61 -29.66 -2.45
CA PHE A 68 1.71 -28.77 -2.11
C PHE A 68 2.96 -29.14 -2.92
N TYR A 69 3.62 -28.13 -3.42
CA TYR A 69 4.95 -28.21 -4.00
C TYR A 69 5.91 -27.43 -3.12
N VAL A 70 6.97 -28.06 -2.67
CA VAL A 70 7.97 -27.50 -1.77
C VAL A 70 9.30 -27.47 -2.51
N CYS A 71 9.94 -26.33 -2.54
CA CYS A 71 11.27 -26.16 -3.14
C CYS A 71 12.19 -25.38 -2.20
N ARG A 72 13.50 -25.48 -2.42
CA ARG A 72 14.50 -24.75 -1.65
C ARG A 72 14.29 -23.25 -1.79
N TYR A 73 14.34 -22.52 -0.68
CA TYR A 73 14.39 -21.06 -0.70
C TYR A 73 15.78 -20.61 -1.18
N LEU A 74 15.82 -19.62 -2.03
CA LEU A 74 17.06 -19.05 -2.58
C LEU A 74 17.21 -17.61 -2.04
N PRO A 75 18.03 -17.40 -1.00
CA PRO A 75 18.20 -16.07 -0.41
C PRO A 75 18.94 -15.11 -1.36
N GLY A 76 18.65 -13.82 -1.23
CA GLY A 76 19.34 -12.76 -1.97
C GLY A 76 19.00 -12.68 -3.46
N LEU A 77 17.92 -13.35 -3.92
CA LEU A 77 17.44 -13.21 -5.28
C LEU A 77 16.35 -12.15 -5.38
N THR A 78 16.36 -11.42 -6.49
CA THR A 78 15.37 -10.38 -6.81
C THR A 78 14.49 -10.81 -7.99
N GLU A 79 13.20 -10.52 -7.95
CA GLU A 79 12.32 -10.76 -9.09
C GLU A 79 12.61 -9.79 -10.24
N ALA A 80 12.72 -10.30 -11.46
CA ALA A 80 12.96 -9.48 -12.65
C ALA A 80 11.89 -8.41 -12.91
N ARG A 81 10.69 -8.55 -12.32
CA ARG A 81 9.62 -7.56 -12.48
C ARG A 81 10.03 -6.17 -11.99
N TYR A 82 10.85 -6.09 -10.94
CA TYR A 82 11.30 -4.80 -10.39
C TYR A 82 12.28 -4.12 -11.36
N LEU A 83 13.19 -4.87 -11.97
CA LEU A 83 14.11 -4.37 -12.99
C LEU A 83 13.37 -3.91 -14.25
N PHE A 84 12.37 -4.66 -14.70
CA PHE A 84 11.55 -4.22 -15.83
C PHE A 84 10.78 -2.94 -15.54
N ARG A 85 10.32 -2.74 -14.29
CA ARG A 85 9.68 -1.48 -13.89
C ARG A 85 10.66 -0.33 -13.92
N ALA A 86 11.83 -0.49 -13.31
CA ALA A 86 12.89 0.52 -13.31
C ALA A 86 13.29 0.93 -14.74
N ALA A 87 13.54 -0.03 -15.63
CA ALA A 87 13.95 0.26 -16.98
C ALA A 87 12.87 0.83 -17.91
N ASN A 88 11.58 0.63 -17.57
CA ASN A 88 10.43 1.15 -18.35
C ASN A 88 9.85 2.46 -17.78
N ALA A 89 10.17 2.82 -16.55
CA ALA A 89 9.88 4.14 -16.01
C ALA A 89 10.68 5.16 -16.85
N GLY A 90 10.00 5.98 -17.61
CA GLY A 90 10.68 7.04 -18.35
C GLY A 90 11.35 7.97 -17.35
N SER A 91 12.64 8.17 -17.46
CA SER A 91 13.55 9.17 -16.85
C SER A 91 13.07 10.04 -15.65
N THR A 92 12.25 9.50 -14.77
CA THR A 92 12.05 10.02 -13.41
C THR A 92 13.01 9.24 -12.53
N GLY A 93 14.14 9.83 -12.17
CA GLY A 93 15.32 9.21 -11.55
C GLY A 93 15.16 8.25 -10.39
N GLU A 94 13.99 8.13 -9.79
CA GLU A 94 13.75 7.33 -8.58
C GLU A 94 13.81 5.80 -8.77
N GLU A 95 13.39 5.28 -9.94
CA GLU A 95 13.46 3.83 -10.17
C GLU A 95 14.80 3.41 -10.81
N GLU A 96 15.51 4.31 -11.48
CA GLU A 96 16.91 4.12 -11.89
C GLU A 96 17.83 4.15 -10.66
N GLU A 97 17.51 4.94 -9.63
CA GLU A 97 18.24 4.97 -8.35
C GLU A 97 18.12 3.67 -7.54
N ARG A 98 17.01 2.92 -7.69
CA ARG A 98 16.81 1.67 -6.94
C ARG A 98 17.70 0.51 -7.41
N PHE A 99 18.15 0.56 -8.68
CA PHE A 99 19.07 -0.44 -9.28
C PHE A 99 20.15 0.26 -10.13
N PRO A 100 20.85 1.27 -9.60
CA PRO A 100 21.82 2.07 -10.36
C PRO A 100 23.01 1.24 -10.85
N GLU A 101 23.13 0.03 -10.32
CA GLU A 101 24.28 -0.84 -10.50
C GLU A 101 24.05 -1.97 -11.48
N VAL A 102 22.88 -2.06 -12.13
CA VAL A 102 22.56 -3.16 -13.03
C VAL A 102 22.86 -2.81 -14.48
N ASP A 103 23.69 -3.60 -15.15
CA ASP A 103 23.83 -3.59 -16.61
C ASP A 103 22.57 -4.18 -17.25
N PHE A 104 21.55 -3.34 -17.46
CA PHE A 104 20.26 -3.77 -17.99
C PHE A 104 20.35 -4.34 -19.42
N PRO A 105 21.14 -3.80 -20.35
CA PRO A 105 21.41 -4.45 -21.63
C PRO A 105 22.01 -5.85 -21.48
N ALA A 106 23.00 -6.03 -20.60
CA ALA A 106 23.58 -7.36 -20.34
C ALA A 106 22.56 -8.34 -19.78
N PHE A 107 21.65 -7.86 -18.89
CA PHE A 107 20.54 -8.64 -18.39
C PHE A 107 19.58 -9.07 -19.51
N VAL A 108 19.16 -8.17 -20.39
CA VAL A 108 18.27 -8.48 -21.52
C VAL A 108 18.92 -9.51 -22.44
N ALA A 109 20.22 -9.36 -22.70
CA ALA A 109 20.98 -10.33 -23.53
C ALA A 109 21.07 -11.71 -22.86
N ALA A 110 21.37 -11.77 -21.57
CA ALA A 110 21.40 -13.02 -20.81
C ALA A 110 20.03 -13.70 -20.77
N LEU A 111 18.97 -12.93 -20.63
CA LEU A 111 17.60 -13.41 -20.64
C LEU A 111 17.22 -14.03 -22.01
N GLY A 112 17.62 -13.37 -23.10
CA GLY A 112 17.45 -13.91 -24.46
C GLY A 112 18.13 -15.27 -24.63
N ARG A 113 19.37 -15.39 -24.19
CA ARG A 113 20.12 -16.66 -24.23
C ARG A 113 19.50 -17.74 -23.34
N THR A 114 19.06 -17.36 -22.12
CA THR A 114 18.41 -18.32 -21.20
C THR A 114 17.08 -18.81 -21.76
N ALA A 115 16.25 -17.92 -22.32
CA ALA A 115 15.01 -18.30 -22.98
C ALA A 115 15.27 -19.19 -24.20
N ARG A 116 16.36 -18.98 -24.96
CA ARG A 116 16.76 -19.83 -26.06
C ARG A 116 17.11 -21.24 -25.58
N ARG A 117 17.98 -21.36 -24.57
CA ARG A 117 18.34 -22.64 -23.96
C ARG A 117 17.11 -23.40 -23.44
N LEU A 118 16.18 -22.70 -22.76
CA LEU A 118 14.94 -23.27 -22.29
C LEU A 118 14.12 -23.90 -23.43
N HIS A 119 13.93 -23.15 -24.50
CA HIS A 119 13.13 -23.60 -25.64
C HIS A 119 13.82 -24.73 -26.45
N ASP A 120 15.14 -24.67 -26.62
CA ASP A 120 15.90 -25.71 -27.35
C ASP A 120 15.97 -27.02 -26.56
N ALA A 121 15.94 -26.95 -25.21
CA ALA A 121 15.77 -28.10 -24.32
C ALA A 121 14.34 -28.69 -24.32
N GLY A 122 13.44 -28.16 -25.12
CA GLY A 122 12.06 -28.70 -25.25
C GLY A 122 11.07 -28.20 -24.24
N PHE A 123 11.35 -27.10 -23.54
CA PHE A 123 10.43 -26.50 -22.58
C PHE A 123 9.74 -25.25 -23.12
N TRP A 124 8.45 -25.19 -22.98
CA TRP A 124 7.63 -23.99 -23.24
C TRP A 124 6.99 -23.50 -21.95
N HIS A 125 7.47 -22.40 -21.39
CA HIS A 125 7.05 -21.90 -20.07
C HIS A 125 5.57 -21.46 -20.04
N ARG A 126 5.09 -20.85 -21.11
CA ARG A 126 3.72 -20.35 -21.28
C ARG A 126 3.34 -19.18 -20.36
N ASP A 127 4.23 -18.75 -19.48
CA ASP A 127 4.07 -17.62 -18.59
C ASP A 127 5.43 -16.99 -18.23
N LEU A 128 6.29 -16.83 -19.21
CA LEU A 128 7.63 -16.26 -19.06
C LEU A 128 7.51 -14.74 -18.84
N SER A 129 7.25 -14.35 -17.60
CA SER A 129 7.08 -12.95 -17.20
C SER A 129 8.07 -12.58 -16.08
N GLY A 130 8.27 -11.28 -15.85
CA GLY A 130 9.22 -10.80 -14.86
C GLY A 130 9.00 -11.31 -13.43
N GLY A 131 7.77 -11.65 -13.06
CA GLY A 131 7.48 -12.25 -11.75
C GLY A 131 7.83 -13.73 -11.63
N ASN A 132 8.16 -14.38 -12.76
CA ASN A 132 8.50 -15.81 -12.82
C ASN A 132 9.98 -16.02 -13.09
N LEU A 133 10.80 -14.97 -12.92
CA LEU A 133 12.24 -14.96 -13.05
C LEU A 133 12.86 -14.38 -11.78
N LEU A 134 13.72 -15.16 -11.12
CA LEU A 134 14.51 -14.71 -9.99
C LEU A 134 15.96 -14.52 -10.41
N LEU A 135 16.58 -13.44 -9.99
CA LEU A 135 17.87 -12.98 -10.47
C LEU A 135 18.85 -12.76 -9.32
N ARG A 136 20.12 -13.14 -9.54
CA ARG A 136 21.26 -12.70 -8.77
C ARG A 136 22.24 -11.99 -9.69
N PHE A 137 22.78 -10.87 -9.23
CA PHE A 137 23.82 -10.12 -9.94
C PHE A 137 25.18 -10.39 -9.32
N GLY A 138 26.20 -10.49 -10.17
CA GLY A 138 27.60 -10.53 -9.75
C GLY A 138 28.13 -9.16 -9.38
N ALA A 139 29.36 -9.13 -8.89
CA ALA A 139 30.09 -7.88 -8.59
C ALA A 139 30.30 -6.99 -9.82
N ASP A 140 30.27 -7.57 -11.02
CA ASP A 140 30.34 -6.90 -12.32
C ASP A 140 29.00 -6.30 -12.78
N ARG A 141 27.96 -6.33 -11.93
CA ARG A 141 26.60 -5.82 -12.20
C ARG A 141 25.83 -6.58 -13.29
N ARG A 142 26.37 -7.70 -13.74
CA ARG A 142 25.73 -8.59 -14.72
C ARG A 142 24.98 -9.72 -14.04
N PRO A 143 23.94 -10.29 -14.69
CA PRO A 143 23.23 -11.41 -14.12
C PRO A 143 24.14 -12.64 -14.02
N ALA A 144 24.42 -13.06 -12.80
CA ALA A 144 25.15 -14.27 -12.50
C ALA A 144 24.25 -15.50 -12.55
N GLU A 145 22.99 -15.35 -12.10
CA GLU A 145 22.01 -16.43 -12.07
C GLU A 145 20.64 -15.94 -12.53
N ILE A 146 19.96 -16.77 -13.32
CA ILE A 146 18.54 -16.56 -13.73
C ILE A 146 17.79 -17.85 -13.45
N HIS A 147 16.93 -17.84 -12.43
CA HIS A 147 16.11 -18.98 -12.04
C HIS A 147 14.67 -18.82 -12.54
N LEU A 148 14.13 -19.92 -13.08
CA LEU A 148 12.74 -20.01 -13.54
C LEU A 148 11.85 -20.50 -12.41
N VAL A 149 10.72 -19.83 -12.18
CA VAL A 149 9.74 -20.22 -11.16
C VAL A 149 8.32 -20.26 -11.73
N ASP A 150 7.35 -20.73 -10.96
CA ASP A 150 5.94 -20.93 -11.37
C ASP A 150 5.74 -21.89 -12.55
N LEU A 151 6.31 -23.07 -12.45
CA LEU A 151 6.44 -24.05 -13.51
C LEU A 151 5.14 -24.82 -13.85
N ASN A 152 4.05 -24.60 -13.13
CA ASN A 152 2.79 -25.37 -13.26
C ASN A 152 2.14 -25.29 -14.66
N ARG A 153 2.48 -24.27 -15.46
CA ARG A 153 1.98 -24.08 -16.83
C ARG A 153 2.93 -24.59 -17.90
N THR A 154 4.17 -24.87 -17.55
CA THR A 154 5.21 -25.27 -18.49
C THR A 154 4.84 -26.58 -19.21
N ARG A 155 5.09 -26.65 -20.51
CA ARG A 155 5.06 -27.88 -21.29
C ARG A 155 6.49 -28.31 -21.56
N MET A 156 6.72 -29.60 -21.58
CA MET A 156 8.01 -30.21 -21.91
C MET A 156 7.81 -31.39 -22.85
N GLY A 157 8.88 -31.87 -23.49
CA GLY A 157 8.89 -33.06 -24.33
C GLY A 157 9.02 -32.79 -25.82
N ARG A 158 8.80 -31.55 -26.29
CA ARG A 158 9.14 -31.15 -27.68
C ARG A 158 9.59 -29.67 -27.70
N PRO A 159 10.50 -29.31 -28.61
CA PRO A 159 10.84 -27.91 -28.82
C PRO A 159 9.62 -27.08 -29.22
N PRO A 160 9.43 -25.90 -28.61
CA PRO A 160 8.34 -25.01 -28.99
C PRO A 160 8.51 -24.53 -30.45
N SER A 161 7.38 -24.38 -31.16
CA SER A 161 7.35 -23.74 -32.48
C SER A 161 7.80 -22.28 -32.40
N VAL A 162 8.16 -21.69 -33.53
CA VAL A 162 8.54 -20.26 -33.59
C VAL A 162 7.46 -19.35 -32.98
N SER A 163 6.18 -19.62 -33.22
CA SER A 163 5.06 -18.88 -32.66
C SER A 163 4.99 -19.02 -31.13
N GLU A 164 5.19 -20.24 -30.59
CA GLU A 164 5.20 -20.49 -29.13
C GLU A 164 6.38 -19.79 -28.47
N ARG A 165 7.58 -19.79 -29.10
CA ARG A 165 8.78 -19.09 -28.65
C ARG A 165 8.55 -17.56 -28.58
N LEU A 166 8.02 -16.96 -29.65
CA LEU A 166 7.73 -15.53 -29.71
C LEU A 166 6.64 -15.13 -28.70
N ARG A 167 5.69 -16.02 -28.42
CA ARG A 167 4.65 -15.78 -27.41
C ARG A 167 5.22 -15.76 -26.00
N ASP A 168 6.20 -16.57 -25.65
CA ASP A 168 6.88 -16.50 -24.36
C ASP A 168 7.73 -15.22 -24.25
N LEU A 169 8.54 -14.94 -25.26
CA LEU A 169 9.35 -13.72 -25.29
C LEU A 169 8.50 -12.45 -25.19
N SER A 170 7.32 -12.44 -25.81
CA SER A 170 6.43 -11.26 -25.79
C SER A 170 5.82 -10.92 -24.42
N ARG A 171 5.93 -11.82 -23.43
CA ARG A 171 5.46 -11.58 -22.07
C ARG A 171 6.48 -10.90 -21.18
N LEU A 172 7.72 -10.79 -21.64
CA LEU A 172 8.74 -9.99 -21.00
C LEU A 172 8.39 -8.51 -21.19
N ALA A 173 8.34 -7.78 -20.09
CA ALA A 173 7.86 -6.39 -20.07
C ALA A 173 8.93 -5.41 -20.57
N LEU A 174 9.34 -5.55 -21.83
CA LEU A 174 10.28 -4.66 -22.49
C LEU A 174 9.52 -3.71 -23.43
N PHE A 175 9.51 -2.41 -23.11
CA PHE A 175 8.75 -1.41 -23.88
C PHE A 175 9.64 -0.61 -24.84
N ARG A 176 10.93 -0.46 -24.52
CA ARG A 176 11.88 0.26 -25.38
C ARG A 176 12.25 -0.59 -26.60
N PRO A 177 12.17 -0.05 -27.82
CA PRO A 177 12.49 -0.78 -29.06
C PRO A 177 13.89 -1.39 -29.08
N GLU A 178 14.89 -0.69 -28.53
CA GLU A 178 16.27 -1.15 -28.41
C GLU A 178 16.41 -2.41 -27.55
N HIS A 179 15.68 -2.47 -26.43
CA HIS A 179 15.69 -3.66 -25.58
C HIS A 179 14.96 -4.85 -26.22
N GLN A 180 13.89 -4.58 -26.97
CA GLN A 180 13.18 -5.62 -27.72
C GLN A 180 14.06 -6.22 -28.82
N GLU A 181 14.77 -5.37 -29.55
CA GLU A 181 15.70 -5.79 -30.57
C GLU A 181 16.87 -6.59 -29.96
N LEU A 182 17.45 -6.12 -28.87
CA LEU A 182 18.52 -6.79 -28.15
C LEU A 182 18.06 -8.18 -27.66
N LEU A 183 16.84 -8.30 -27.09
CA LEU A 183 16.26 -9.59 -26.70
C LEU A 183 16.20 -10.56 -27.89
N LEU A 184 15.60 -10.10 -28.99
CA LEU A 184 15.40 -10.94 -30.18
C LEU A 184 16.75 -11.35 -30.82
N ARG A 185 17.70 -10.41 -30.91
CA ARG A 185 19.05 -10.69 -31.40
C ARG A 185 19.78 -11.70 -30.50
N SER A 186 19.72 -11.51 -29.18
CA SER A 186 20.38 -12.42 -28.23
C SER A 186 19.71 -13.79 -28.17
N TYR A 187 18.43 -13.88 -28.53
CA TYR A 187 17.70 -15.13 -28.63
C TYR A 187 18.01 -15.90 -29.93
N TRP A 188 18.04 -15.23 -31.11
CA TRP A 188 18.22 -15.88 -32.41
C TRP A 188 19.68 -15.98 -32.84
N GLY A 189 20.60 -15.19 -32.28
CA GLY A 189 22.00 -15.08 -32.64
C GLY A 189 22.26 -14.15 -33.84
N ASP A 190 21.20 -13.67 -34.48
CA ASP A 190 21.22 -12.76 -35.63
C ASP A 190 20.16 -11.67 -35.47
N PRO A 191 20.18 -10.58 -36.24
CA PRO A 191 19.08 -9.62 -36.28
C PRO A 191 17.78 -10.34 -36.65
N ALA A 192 16.73 -10.10 -35.85
CA ALA A 192 15.43 -10.74 -36.08
C ALA A 192 14.89 -10.38 -37.47
N ALA A 193 14.58 -11.38 -38.31
CA ALA A 193 13.90 -11.14 -39.55
C ALA A 193 12.62 -10.32 -39.35
N ARG A 194 12.32 -9.38 -40.26
CA ARG A 194 11.17 -8.46 -40.17
C ARG A 194 9.88 -9.18 -39.79
N LEU A 195 9.64 -10.38 -40.31
CA LEU A 195 8.47 -11.19 -39.98
C LEU A 195 8.45 -11.62 -38.50
N ARG A 196 9.55 -12.13 -37.94
CA ARG A 196 9.64 -12.55 -36.52
C ARG A 196 9.39 -11.36 -35.58
N ARG A 197 10.00 -10.21 -35.89
CA ARG A 197 9.78 -8.95 -35.15
C ARG A 197 8.33 -8.50 -35.22
N GLY A 198 7.69 -8.57 -36.39
CA GLY A 198 6.27 -8.24 -36.58
C GLY A 198 5.37 -9.13 -35.72
N ILE A 199 5.59 -10.44 -35.72
CA ILE A 199 4.83 -11.41 -34.93
C ILE A 199 5.07 -11.17 -33.42
N TYR A 200 6.32 -10.92 -33.01
CA TYR A 200 6.64 -10.58 -31.62
C TYR A 200 5.88 -9.35 -31.15
N LEU A 201 5.91 -8.25 -31.90
CA LEU A 201 5.22 -7.01 -31.57
C LEU A 201 3.70 -7.20 -31.52
N ALA A 202 3.11 -8.01 -32.43
CA ALA A 202 1.71 -8.33 -32.40
C ALA A 202 1.30 -9.08 -31.11
N TYR A 203 2.08 -10.09 -30.72
CA TYR A 203 1.85 -10.80 -29.46
C TYR A 203 2.07 -9.91 -28.23
N HIS A 204 3.09 -9.06 -28.25
CA HIS A 204 3.38 -8.14 -27.15
C HIS A 204 2.24 -7.13 -26.96
N ARG A 205 1.78 -6.49 -28.04
CA ARG A 205 0.61 -5.59 -28.00
C ARG A 205 -0.66 -6.31 -27.55
N GLY A 206 -0.91 -7.50 -28.04
CA GLY A 206 -2.04 -8.34 -27.65
C GLY A 206 -1.98 -8.73 -26.17
N PHE A 207 -0.80 -9.03 -25.63
CA PHE A 207 -0.58 -9.32 -24.21
C PHE A 207 -0.87 -8.08 -23.34
N LEU A 208 -0.36 -6.92 -23.71
CA LEU A 208 -0.62 -5.66 -23.01
C LEU A 208 -2.10 -5.30 -23.03
N TRP A 209 -2.74 -5.35 -24.20
CA TRP A 209 -4.16 -5.08 -24.34
C TRP A 209 -5.02 -6.04 -23.51
N LYS A 210 -4.70 -7.33 -23.50
CA LYS A 210 -5.40 -8.33 -22.68
C LYS A 210 -5.26 -8.07 -21.19
N ASN A 211 -4.10 -7.65 -20.73
CA ASN A 211 -3.87 -7.34 -19.31
C ASN A 211 -4.62 -6.06 -18.92
N GLU A 212 -4.59 -5.04 -19.75
CA GLU A 212 -5.34 -3.79 -19.56
C GLU A 212 -6.86 -4.05 -19.56
N SER A 213 -7.36 -4.81 -20.54
CA SER A 213 -8.77 -5.19 -20.62
C SER A 213 -9.23 -6.00 -19.41
N LYS A 214 -8.40 -6.93 -18.93
CA LYS A 214 -8.68 -7.67 -17.69
C LYS A 214 -8.70 -6.76 -16.46
N ARG A 215 -7.80 -5.78 -16.40
CA ARG A 215 -7.76 -4.79 -15.31
C ARG A 215 -9.03 -3.96 -15.32
N ARG A 216 -9.44 -3.46 -16.49
CA ARG A 216 -10.70 -2.71 -16.67
C ARG A 216 -11.93 -3.56 -16.34
N ALA A 217 -11.99 -4.80 -16.82
CA ALA A 217 -13.09 -5.73 -16.54
C ALA A 217 -13.17 -6.13 -15.06
N ARG A 218 -12.04 -6.33 -14.36
CA ARG A 218 -12.02 -6.54 -12.90
C ARG A 218 -12.54 -5.31 -12.17
N GLY A 219 -12.06 -4.12 -12.53
CA GLY A 219 -12.54 -2.88 -11.94
C GLY A 219 -14.04 -2.64 -12.18
N ALA A 220 -14.57 -2.99 -13.36
CA ALA A 220 -15.99 -2.95 -13.64
C ALA A 220 -16.76 -4.01 -12.83
N ARG A 221 -16.29 -5.25 -12.81
CA ARG A 221 -16.88 -6.34 -12.01
C ARG A 221 -16.86 -6.05 -10.51
N ASP A 222 -15.78 -5.47 -9.99
CA ASP A 222 -15.67 -5.09 -8.59
C ASP A 222 -16.58 -3.90 -8.27
N ARG A 223 -16.83 -3.01 -9.24
CA ARG A 223 -17.87 -1.98 -9.14
C ARG A 223 -19.27 -2.60 -9.10
N VAL A 224 -19.58 -3.54 -9.98
CA VAL A 224 -20.87 -4.25 -10.02
C VAL A 224 -21.05 -5.12 -8.77
N LYS A 225 -20.03 -5.85 -8.33
CA LYS A 225 -20.07 -6.60 -7.06
C LYS A 225 -20.33 -5.69 -5.86
N ARG A 226 -19.66 -4.54 -5.82
CA ARG A 226 -19.94 -3.52 -4.79
C ARG A 226 -21.33 -2.93 -4.89
N LEU A 227 -21.97 -3.01 -6.07
CA LEU A 227 -23.35 -2.59 -6.29
C LEU A 227 -24.38 -3.61 -5.83
N LEU A 228 -24.13 -4.89 -6.06
CA LEU A 228 -25.14 -5.95 -5.96
C LEU A 228 -25.01 -6.83 -4.71
N LEU A 229 -23.79 -6.94 -4.12
CA LEU A 229 -23.60 -7.81 -2.96
C LEU A 229 -23.54 -6.99 -1.67
N PRO A 230 -24.30 -7.37 -0.63
CA PRO A 230 -24.05 -6.86 0.72
C PRO A 230 -22.58 -7.12 1.09
N ARG A 231 -21.96 -6.19 1.80
CA ARG A 231 -20.64 -6.43 2.35
C ARG A 231 -20.76 -7.58 3.32
N GLY A 232 -20.01 -8.65 3.08
CA GLY A 232 -19.90 -9.73 4.05
C GLY A 232 -19.49 -9.11 5.40
N THR A 233 -20.33 -9.26 6.39
CA THR A 233 -19.99 -8.97 7.78
C THR A 233 -18.97 -10.01 8.20
N HIS A 234 -17.80 -9.56 8.65
CA HIS A 234 -16.88 -10.45 9.34
C HIS A 234 -17.57 -10.89 10.62
N ALA A 235 -17.59 -12.17 10.91
CA ALA A 235 -18.37 -12.76 12.00
C ALA A 235 -18.04 -12.21 13.42
N HIS A 236 -16.89 -11.52 13.56
CA HIS A 236 -16.43 -10.90 14.81
C HIS A 236 -16.85 -9.42 14.96
N ILE A 237 -17.43 -8.82 13.90
CA ILE A 237 -17.85 -7.41 13.98
C ILE A 237 -19.25 -7.34 14.56
N PRO A 238 -19.46 -6.62 15.67
CA PRO A 238 -20.79 -6.45 16.25
C PRO A 238 -21.78 -5.86 15.23
N GLU A 239 -23.05 -6.25 15.34
CA GLU A 239 -24.11 -5.66 14.54
C GLU A 239 -24.38 -4.20 14.96
N ALA A 240 -24.87 -3.41 14.02
CA ALA A 240 -25.30 -2.05 14.35
C ALA A 240 -26.49 -2.09 15.32
N PRO A 241 -26.59 -1.15 16.27
CA PRO A 241 -27.71 -1.08 17.20
C PRO A 241 -29.06 -1.10 16.48
N ALA A 242 -29.99 -1.91 16.96
CA ALA A 242 -31.34 -1.98 16.39
C ALA A 242 -32.01 -0.60 16.43
N GLY A 243 -32.60 -0.18 15.33
CA GLY A 243 -33.24 1.14 15.22
C GLY A 243 -32.29 2.33 15.08
N ALA A 244 -30.96 2.10 14.98
CA ALA A 244 -30.00 3.19 14.77
C ALA A 244 -30.30 3.99 13.50
N GLY A 245 -30.26 5.31 13.59
CA GLY A 245 -30.38 6.21 12.46
C GLY A 245 -29.26 6.02 11.44
N ALA A 246 -29.44 6.51 10.21
CA ALA A 246 -28.47 6.35 9.13
C ALA A 246 -27.04 6.77 9.49
N ARG A 247 -26.89 7.81 10.29
CA ARG A 247 -25.58 8.32 10.74
C ARG A 247 -24.94 7.47 11.83
N ASP A 248 -25.75 6.74 12.60
CA ASP A 248 -25.34 6.08 13.84
C ASP A 248 -25.10 4.57 13.66
N LYS A 249 -25.22 4.07 12.42
CA LYS A 249 -24.92 2.68 12.06
C LYS A 249 -23.39 2.45 11.98
N VAL A 250 -22.68 2.78 13.05
CA VAL A 250 -21.24 2.60 13.20
C VAL A 250 -20.97 1.85 14.50
N VAL A 251 -20.13 0.83 14.45
CA VAL A 251 -19.68 0.09 15.64
C VAL A 251 -18.18 0.03 15.69
N TRP A 252 -17.62 0.03 16.88
CA TRP A 252 -16.20 -0.14 17.10
C TRP A 252 -15.84 -1.60 17.10
N ASP A 253 -14.79 -1.97 16.36
CA ASP A 253 -14.19 -3.29 16.38
C ASP A 253 -12.89 -3.25 17.19
N HIS A 254 -12.94 -3.80 18.40
CA HIS A 254 -11.79 -3.82 19.33
C HIS A 254 -10.62 -4.68 18.84
N LEU A 255 -10.87 -5.66 17.95
CA LEU A 255 -9.80 -6.50 17.41
C LEU A 255 -8.94 -5.76 16.39
N SER A 256 -9.56 -5.00 15.49
CA SER A 256 -8.84 -4.20 14.49
C SER A 256 -8.53 -2.79 14.93
N ASP A 257 -8.99 -2.39 16.12
CA ASP A 257 -8.91 -1.00 16.64
C ASP A 257 -9.43 0.03 15.62
N GLN A 258 -10.55 -0.30 14.97
CA GLN A 258 -11.16 0.54 13.93
C GLN A 258 -12.69 0.50 13.97
N PRO A 259 -13.35 1.60 13.58
CA PRO A 259 -14.80 1.61 13.43
C PRO A 259 -15.26 0.93 12.14
N HIS A 260 -16.39 0.23 12.19
CA HIS A 260 -17.09 -0.35 11.06
C HIS A 260 -18.40 0.36 10.76
N GLN A 261 -18.62 0.68 9.49
CA GLN A 261 -19.81 1.37 8.99
C GLN A 261 -20.82 0.38 8.41
N HIS A 262 -21.98 0.27 9.03
CA HIS A 262 -23.11 -0.57 8.59
C HIS A 262 -24.13 0.21 7.72
N ALA A 263 -24.05 1.53 7.63
CA ALA A 263 -24.95 2.33 6.78
C ALA A 263 -24.85 1.90 5.31
N GLY A 264 -25.99 1.59 4.74
CA GLY A 264 -26.16 1.26 3.34
C GLY A 264 -25.94 2.47 2.41
N ARG A 265 -26.12 2.25 1.11
CA ARG A 265 -25.96 3.33 0.12
C ARG A 265 -27.10 4.34 0.19
N LEU A 266 -28.32 3.87 0.41
CA LEU A 266 -29.48 4.76 0.57
C LEU A 266 -29.33 5.61 1.83
N ASP A 267 -28.91 5.02 2.96
CA ASP A 267 -28.60 5.77 4.16
C ASP A 267 -27.58 6.90 3.89
N LYS A 268 -26.50 6.56 3.19
CA LYS A 268 -25.45 7.54 2.84
C LYS A 268 -25.94 8.63 1.88
N LEU A 269 -26.78 8.27 0.93
CA LEU A 269 -27.38 9.25 0.02
C LEU A 269 -28.32 10.19 0.76
N GLN A 270 -29.19 9.68 1.62
CA GLN A 270 -30.09 10.48 2.46
C GLN A 270 -29.31 11.47 3.34
N VAL A 271 -28.24 11.01 4.01
CA VAL A 271 -27.40 11.88 4.83
C VAL A 271 -26.73 12.98 3.98
N ARG A 272 -26.16 12.63 2.82
CA ARG A 272 -25.54 13.62 1.93
C ARG A 272 -26.52 14.67 1.42
N LEU A 273 -27.73 14.27 1.10
CA LEU A 273 -28.78 15.21 0.69
C LEU A 273 -29.22 16.13 1.85
N ALA A 274 -29.35 15.57 3.05
CA ALA A 274 -29.63 16.37 4.26
C ALA A 274 -28.50 17.37 4.56
N ASP A 275 -27.26 17.05 4.25
CA ASP A 275 -26.06 17.89 4.48
C ASP A 275 -25.69 18.76 3.26
N ALA A 276 -26.53 18.82 2.23
CA ALA A 276 -26.21 19.52 0.98
C ALA A 276 -25.76 20.97 1.18
N ARG A 277 -26.36 21.70 2.13
CA ARG A 277 -25.97 23.07 2.49
C ARG A 277 -24.54 23.12 3.05
N SER A 278 -24.18 22.18 3.95
CA SER A 278 -22.83 22.09 4.52
C SER A 278 -21.81 21.82 3.42
N HIS A 279 -22.09 20.85 2.54
CA HIS A 279 -21.22 20.54 1.40
C HIS A 279 -21.09 21.73 0.42
N GLY A 280 -22.15 22.54 0.26
CA GLY A 280 -22.08 23.77 -0.52
C GLY A 280 -21.10 24.79 0.08
N VAL A 281 -21.10 24.97 1.41
CA VAL A 281 -20.14 25.85 2.11
C VAL A 281 -18.71 25.32 1.98
N GLU A 282 -18.52 24.02 2.15
CA GLU A 282 -17.23 23.34 1.96
C GLU A 282 -16.68 23.59 0.54
N ALA A 283 -17.53 23.37 -0.47
CA ALA A 283 -17.15 23.57 -1.88
C ALA A 283 -16.80 25.05 -2.18
N ALA A 284 -17.53 26.00 -1.59
CA ALA A 284 -17.24 27.42 -1.75
C ALA A 284 -15.90 27.80 -1.08
N ALA A 285 -15.61 27.28 0.10
CA ALA A 285 -14.34 27.50 0.79
C ALA A 285 -13.16 26.97 -0.05
N VAL A 286 -13.28 25.77 -0.61
CA VAL A 286 -12.26 25.20 -1.51
C VAL A 286 -12.09 26.04 -2.77
N ALA A 287 -13.19 26.38 -3.44
CA ALA A 287 -13.13 27.16 -4.69
C ALA A 287 -12.46 28.52 -4.48
N GLY A 288 -12.76 29.20 -3.38
CA GLY A 288 -12.14 30.48 -3.01
C GLY A 288 -10.64 30.37 -2.66
N ALA A 289 -10.22 29.22 -2.10
CA ALA A 289 -8.82 28.98 -1.73
C ALA A 289 -7.96 28.45 -2.90
N LEU A 290 -8.56 27.73 -3.84
CA LEU A 290 -7.86 26.98 -4.89
C LEU A 290 -6.84 27.80 -5.70
N PRO A 291 -7.11 29.06 -6.15
CA PRO A 291 -6.12 29.83 -6.91
C PRO A 291 -4.85 30.15 -6.09
N ARG A 292 -5.01 30.42 -4.77
CA ARG A 292 -3.88 30.69 -3.87
C ARG A 292 -3.06 29.43 -3.63
N ILE A 293 -3.75 28.33 -3.33
CA ILE A 293 -3.15 27.01 -3.11
C ILE A 293 -2.36 26.59 -4.35
N TRP A 294 -2.95 26.67 -5.54
CA TRP A 294 -2.31 26.25 -6.78
C TRP A 294 -1.09 27.10 -7.13
N ARG A 295 -1.17 28.43 -6.94
CA ARG A 295 -0.03 29.34 -7.13
C ARG A 295 1.11 28.99 -6.17
N ARG A 296 0.79 28.72 -4.90
CA ARG A 296 1.79 28.36 -3.90
C ARG A 296 2.42 26.99 -4.20
N TYR A 297 1.62 25.99 -4.55
CA TYR A 297 2.08 24.68 -4.98
C TYR A 297 3.08 24.79 -6.14
N ARG A 298 2.75 25.52 -7.19
CA ARG A 298 3.66 25.73 -8.32
C ARG A 298 4.98 26.39 -7.91
N LYS A 299 4.94 27.33 -6.99
CA LYS A 299 6.16 27.99 -6.46
C LYS A 299 7.00 27.00 -5.65
N LEU A 300 6.40 26.18 -4.81
CA LEU A 300 7.10 25.15 -4.05
C LEU A 300 7.73 24.11 -4.99
N LYS A 301 6.98 23.64 -5.98
CA LYS A 301 7.48 22.68 -6.97
C LYS A 301 8.65 23.23 -7.80
N ALA A 302 8.63 24.48 -8.18
CA ALA A 302 9.74 25.12 -8.89
C ALA A 302 11.01 25.28 -8.02
N GLY A 303 10.86 25.35 -6.69
CA GLY A 303 11.96 25.42 -5.73
C GLY A 303 12.40 24.09 -5.15
N LEU A 304 11.81 22.99 -5.61
CA LEU A 304 12.16 21.65 -5.13
C LEU A 304 13.59 21.31 -5.57
N HIS A 305 14.34 20.63 -4.71
CA HIS A 305 15.74 20.27 -4.91
C HIS A 305 16.73 21.46 -5.07
N THR A 306 16.31 22.69 -4.79
CA THR A 306 17.21 23.86 -4.86
C THR A 306 18.07 24.06 -3.63
N ALA A 307 17.65 23.51 -2.49
CA ALA A 307 18.38 23.56 -1.23
C ALA A 307 18.10 22.30 -0.40
N PRO A 308 19.10 21.81 0.38
CA PRO A 308 18.86 20.74 1.36
C PRO A 308 17.86 21.22 2.42
N VAL A 309 17.05 20.30 2.90
CA VAL A 309 16.10 20.53 4.00
C VAL A 309 16.45 19.56 5.12
N ASP A 310 16.51 20.06 6.35
CA ASP A 310 16.68 19.19 7.50
C ASP A 310 15.47 18.26 7.64
N PHE A 311 15.76 16.97 7.69
CA PHE A 311 14.75 15.96 7.87
C PHE A 311 14.61 15.65 9.37
N ALA A 312 13.45 15.93 9.95
CA ALA A 312 13.18 15.74 11.36
C ALA A 312 13.15 14.26 11.81
N GLY A 313 13.20 13.33 10.87
CA GLY A 313 13.22 11.90 11.13
C GLY A 313 11.89 11.21 10.88
N LEU A 314 11.91 9.88 11.03
CA LEU A 314 10.72 9.03 10.96
C LEU A 314 10.17 8.82 12.36
N GLY A 315 8.84 8.74 12.44
CA GLY A 315 8.11 8.38 13.64
C GLY A 315 7.39 7.05 13.47
N VAL A 316 6.94 6.48 14.58
CA VAL A 316 6.14 5.26 14.62
C VAL A 316 4.84 5.50 15.35
N CYS A 317 3.74 4.89 14.88
CA CYS A 317 2.48 4.88 15.59
C CYS A 317 2.45 3.64 16.48
N VAL A 318 2.19 3.82 17.77
CA VAL A 318 2.15 2.73 18.74
C VAL A 318 0.84 2.75 19.53
N ARG A 319 0.53 1.62 20.13
CA ARG A 319 -0.49 1.46 21.18
C ARG A 319 0.10 0.62 22.30
N PRO A 320 -0.44 0.70 23.52
CA PRO A 320 -0.03 -0.18 24.60
C PRO A 320 -0.11 -1.66 24.18
N TRP A 321 0.89 -2.42 24.62
CA TRP A 321 0.90 -3.88 24.49
C TRP A 321 1.04 -4.46 25.90
N PRO A 322 -0.08 -4.57 26.64
CA PRO A 322 -0.04 -4.93 28.06
C PRO A 322 0.61 -6.28 28.36
N GLU A 323 0.49 -7.25 27.42
CA GLU A 323 1.06 -8.57 27.57
C GLU A 323 2.59 -8.58 27.44
N ASN A 324 3.16 -7.61 26.73
CA ASN A 324 4.60 -7.53 26.50
C ASN A 324 5.10 -6.10 26.27
N PRO A 325 5.03 -5.21 27.28
CA PRO A 325 5.43 -3.81 27.12
C PRO A 325 6.93 -3.65 26.82
N ALA A 326 7.78 -4.53 27.37
CA ALA A 326 9.22 -4.49 27.13
C ALA A 326 9.57 -4.77 25.66
N ALA A 327 8.88 -5.69 25.01
CA ALA A 327 9.10 -5.97 23.58
C ALA A 327 8.69 -4.80 22.69
N LEU A 328 7.62 -4.08 23.03
CA LEU A 328 7.23 -2.88 22.31
C LEU A 328 8.30 -1.80 22.39
N LEU A 329 8.83 -1.54 23.57
CA LEU A 329 9.89 -0.54 23.78
C LEU A 329 11.18 -0.93 23.06
N ALA A 330 11.58 -2.20 23.15
CA ALA A 330 12.75 -2.72 22.43
C ALA A 330 12.60 -2.56 20.91
N LEU A 331 11.40 -2.81 20.35
CA LEU A 331 11.13 -2.63 18.93
C LEU A 331 11.23 -1.16 18.51
N VAL A 332 10.73 -0.22 19.32
CA VAL A 332 10.83 1.23 19.04
C VAL A 332 12.30 1.66 19.04
N GLU A 333 13.11 1.16 19.96
CA GLU A 333 14.55 1.40 20.04
C GLU A 333 15.30 0.81 18.83
N GLU A 334 15.01 -0.44 18.45
CA GLU A 334 15.59 -1.12 17.28
C GLU A 334 15.32 -0.37 15.98
N LEU A 335 14.12 0.19 15.83
CA LEU A 335 13.76 1.01 14.68
C LEU A 335 14.45 2.38 14.65
N GLY A 336 15.10 2.80 15.73
CA GLY A 336 15.75 4.10 15.84
C GLY A 336 14.78 5.28 15.73
N ALA A 337 13.50 5.06 16.04
CA ALA A 337 12.47 6.09 15.97
C ALA A 337 12.72 7.16 17.04
N ARG A 338 12.67 8.44 16.63
CA ARG A 338 12.77 9.58 17.57
C ARG A 338 11.41 10.14 17.95
N HIS A 339 10.42 9.96 17.10
CA HIS A 339 9.06 10.46 17.26
C HIS A 339 8.09 9.29 17.41
N VAL A 340 7.18 9.38 18.36
CA VAL A 340 6.17 8.35 18.60
C VAL A 340 4.79 9.02 18.64
N LEU A 341 3.85 8.51 17.84
CA LEU A 341 2.45 8.89 17.90
C LEU A 341 1.68 7.82 18.67
N LEU A 342 1.18 8.19 19.85
CA LEU A 342 0.34 7.34 20.69
C LEU A 342 -1.13 7.67 20.44
N ARG A 343 -1.93 6.67 20.08
CA ARG A 343 -3.37 6.85 19.92
C ARG A 343 -4.06 6.71 21.28
N LEU A 344 -4.80 7.73 21.68
CA LEU A 344 -5.69 7.72 22.84
C LEU A 344 -7.12 7.44 22.35
N HIS A 345 -7.96 6.88 23.21
CA HIS A 345 -9.35 6.60 22.91
C HIS A 345 -10.27 7.46 23.81
N PRO A 346 -10.63 8.69 23.43
CA PRO A 346 -11.33 9.62 24.30
C PRO A 346 -12.75 9.18 24.74
N TRP A 347 -13.22 8.04 24.27
CA TRP A 347 -14.48 7.42 24.72
C TRP A 347 -14.29 6.39 25.84
N GLU A 348 -13.05 6.08 26.19
CA GLU A 348 -12.69 5.20 27.30
C GLU A 348 -12.42 6.06 28.55
N ASP A 349 -12.74 5.51 29.72
CA ASP A 349 -12.54 6.21 30.99
C ASP A 349 -11.16 5.90 31.60
N ASP A 350 -10.59 4.75 31.26
CA ASP A 350 -9.27 4.32 31.73
C ASP A 350 -8.20 4.49 30.64
N HIS A 351 -7.18 5.28 30.96
CA HIS A 351 -6.02 5.53 30.13
C HIS A 351 -4.71 5.16 30.85
N ALA A 352 -4.75 4.27 31.84
CA ALA A 352 -3.57 3.96 32.64
C ALA A 352 -2.44 3.33 31.80
N ALA A 353 -2.79 2.45 30.86
CA ALA A 353 -1.80 1.80 30.00
C ALA A 353 -1.16 2.77 28.99
N GLU A 354 -1.93 3.70 28.43
CA GLU A 354 -1.43 4.75 27.56
C GLU A 354 -0.54 5.74 28.29
N GLU A 355 -0.93 6.14 29.52
CA GLU A 355 -0.16 7.05 30.35
C GLU A 355 1.18 6.42 30.77
N GLU A 356 1.17 5.15 31.18
CA GLU A 356 2.38 4.38 31.48
C GLU A 356 3.32 4.33 30.27
N LEU A 357 2.79 3.98 29.10
CA LEU A 357 3.59 3.94 27.88
C LEU A 357 4.13 5.32 27.52
N ALA A 358 3.33 6.39 27.63
CA ALA A 358 3.78 7.75 27.35
C ALA A 358 4.92 8.18 28.28
N ARG A 359 4.84 7.82 29.56
CA ARG A 359 5.88 8.08 30.56
C ARG A 359 7.17 7.36 30.22
N GLU A 360 7.10 6.06 29.87
CA GLU A 360 8.25 5.24 29.53
C GLU A 360 8.95 5.73 28.25
N LEU A 361 8.19 6.11 27.22
CA LEU A 361 8.73 6.67 25.98
C LEU A 361 9.40 8.03 26.23
N HIS A 362 8.73 8.90 26.99
CA HIS A 362 9.28 10.21 27.38
C HIS A 362 10.57 10.08 28.21
N ALA A 363 10.61 9.17 29.18
CA ALA A 363 11.80 8.91 30.00
C ALA A 363 13.00 8.44 29.16
N ARG A 364 12.78 7.83 27.99
CA ARG A 364 13.82 7.44 27.01
C ARG A 364 14.23 8.58 26.08
N GLY A 365 13.68 9.78 26.26
CA GLY A 365 14.01 10.96 25.45
C GLY A 365 13.32 10.97 24.08
N LEU A 366 12.28 10.15 23.89
CA LEU A 366 11.48 10.16 22.65
C LEU A 366 10.48 11.32 22.66
N GLU A 367 10.24 11.90 21.50
CA GLU A 367 9.22 12.92 21.32
C GLU A 367 7.85 12.24 21.15
N VAL A 368 7.02 12.32 22.19
CA VAL A 368 5.70 11.71 22.22
C VAL A 368 4.65 12.71 21.74
N SER A 369 3.83 12.26 20.82
CA SER A 369 2.66 12.99 20.29
C SER A 369 1.40 12.15 20.48
N PHE A 370 0.24 12.78 20.57
CA PHE A 370 -1.01 12.08 20.87
C PHE A 370 -2.03 12.27 19.76
N ALA A 371 -2.61 11.18 19.27
CA ALA A 371 -3.77 11.22 18.41
C ALA A 371 -5.05 11.05 19.23
N LEU A 372 -6.00 11.94 19.00
CA LEU A 372 -7.31 12.01 19.66
C LEU A 372 -8.38 11.63 18.62
N PRO A 373 -8.60 10.35 18.33
CA PRO A 373 -9.63 9.93 17.41
C PRO A 373 -11.01 10.21 18.03
N GLN A 374 -11.99 10.31 17.16
CA GLN A 374 -13.40 10.43 17.54
C GLN A 374 -14.17 9.18 17.09
N ASN A 375 -15.21 8.87 17.85
CA ASN A 375 -16.25 7.94 17.43
C ASN A 375 -17.59 8.70 17.23
N ARG A 376 -18.63 7.99 16.77
CA ARG A 376 -19.93 8.63 16.50
C ARG A 376 -20.59 9.21 17.74
N GLU A 377 -20.41 8.59 18.90
CA GLU A 377 -20.99 9.07 20.16
C GLU A 377 -20.42 10.43 20.57
N LEU A 378 -19.10 10.58 20.51
CA LEU A 378 -18.41 11.84 20.83
C LEU A 378 -18.74 12.95 19.82
N VAL A 379 -18.92 12.60 18.53
CA VAL A 379 -19.36 13.57 17.52
C VAL A 379 -20.77 14.08 17.79
N ARG A 380 -21.65 13.23 18.31
CA ARG A 380 -23.04 13.60 18.67
C ARG A 380 -23.13 14.37 19.97
N ASP A 381 -22.22 14.17 20.89
CA ASP A 381 -22.16 14.84 22.19
C ASP A 381 -20.83 15.59 22.36
N PRO A 382 -20.74 16.83 21.86
CA PRO A 382 -19.56 17.66 22.04
C PRO A 382 -19.21 17.95 23.51
N ALA A 383 -20.19 17.88 24.41
CA ALA A 383 -19.94 18.05 25.85
C ALA A 383 -19.20 16.82 26.42
N ARG A 384 -19.57 15.62 25.99
CA ARG A 384 -18.81 14.38 26.34
C ARG A 384 -17.40 14.42 25.78
N TRP A 385 -17.24 14.83 24.50
CA TRP A 385 -15.93 15.04 23.91
C TRP A 385 -15.07 16.01 24.74
N ARG A 386 -15.65 17.16 25.13
CA ARG A 386 -14.97 18.15 25.95
C ARG A 386 -14.52 17.56 27.29
N ARG A 387 -15.42 16.88 28.03
CA ARG A 387 -15.07 16.21 29.30
C ARG A 387 -13.96 15.19 29.16
N ALA A 388 -13.97 14.41 28.07
CA ALA A 388 -12.89 13.46 27.78
C ALA A 388 -11.55 14.18 27.60
N LEU A 389 -11.52 15.29 26.87
CA LEU A 389 -10.31 16.09 26.71
C LEU A 389 -9.85 16.73 28.03
N GLU A 390 -10.76 17.20 28.87
CA GLU A 390 -10.48 17.74 30.21
C GLU A 390 -9.84 16.68 31.13
N ALA A 391 -10.20 15.41 30.96
CA ALA A 391 -9.58 14.29 31.68
C ALA A 391 -8.21 13.90 31.11
N ILE A 392 -8.06 13.93 29.78
CA ILE A 392 -6.83 13.55 29.06
C ILE A 392 -5.73 14.61 29.22
N ALA A 393 -6.05 15.88 29.09
CA ALA A 393 -5.07 16.96 29.02
C ALA A 393 -4.07 16.97 30.18
N PRO A 394 -4.47 16.96 31.47
CA PRO A 394 -3.52 17.02 32.59
C PRO A 394 -2.66 15.75 32.69
N ARG A 395 -3.12 14.62 32.20
CA ARG A 395 -2.39 13.34 32.27
C ARG A 395 -1.29 13.26 31.22
N PHE A 396 -1.53 13.77 30.01
CA PHE A 396 -0.66 13.54 28.86
C PHE A 396 0.22 14.74 28.47
N THR A 397 -0.18 15.96 28.80
CA THR A 397 0.64 17.17 28.55
C THR A 397 2.03 17.14 29.22
N PRO A 398 2.28 16.45 30.36
CA PRO A 398 3.62 16.30 30.88
C PRO A 398 4.58 15.48 30.00
N TYR A 399 4.06 14.60 29.15
CA TYR A 399 4.86 13.67 28.34
C TYR A 399 5.01 14.09 26.88
N GLY A 400 4.13 14.98 26.40
CA GLY A 400 4.22 15.46 25.02
C GLY A 400 3.29 16.64 24.77
N ARG A 401 3.63 17.46 23.79
CA ARG A 401 2.94 18.73 23.51
C ARG A 401 2.09 18.71 22.23
N HIS A 402 2.24 17.72 21.37
CA HIS A 402 1.56 17.66 20.08
C HIS A 402 0.30 16.79 20.17
N PHE A 403 -0.85 17.39 19.92
CA PHE A 403 -2.14 16.73 19.98
C PHE A 403 -2.83 16.80 18.61
N GLN A 404 -2.96 15.64 17.96
CA GLN A 404 -3.70 15.52 16.71
C GLN A 404 -5.19 15.42 17.00
N VAL A 405 -5.94 16.41 16.56
CA VAL A 405 -7.40 16.50 16.77
C VAL A 405 -8.12 15.76 15.64
N GLY A 406 -8.66 14.62 15.97
CA GLY A 406 -9.41 13.77 15.04
C GLY A 406 -8.54 12.78 14.27
N GLN A 407 -9.21 11.79 13.68
CA GLN A 407 -8.64 10.72 12.87
C GLN A 407 -9.53 10.46 11.65
N ALA A 408 -8.97 10.52 10.45
CA ALA A 408 -9.66 10.21 9.19
C ALA A 408 -11.05 10.89 9.09
N ILE A 409 -11.10 12.19 9.35
CA ILE A 409 -12.34 12.96 9.47
C ILE A 409 -13.23 12.98 8.23
N ASN A 410 -12.66 12.66 7.07
CA ASN A 410 -13.37 12.50 5.80
C ASN A 410 -14.01 11.11 5.62
N ARG A 411 -14.02 10.29 6.66
CA ARG A 411 -14.62 8.95 6.62
C ARG A 411 -15.77 8.82 7.61
N SER A 412 -16.98 8.64 7.10
CA SER A 412 -18.18 8.45 7.91
C SER A 412 -18.11 7.29 8.91
N LYS A 413 -17.22 6.30 8.66
CA LYS A 413 -16.97 5.24 9.63
C LYS A 413 -16.35 5.76 10.93
N TRP A 414 -15.62 6.89 10.89
CA TRP A 414 -15.07 7.56 12.06
C TRP A 414 -16.04 8.55 12.70
N GLY A 415 -17.33 8.46 12.35
CA GLY A 415 -18.40 9.20 12.99
C GLY A 415 -18.75 10.56 12.38
N ILE A 416 -17.89 11.11 11.53
CA ILE A 416 -18.06 12.44 10.91
C ILE A 416 -18.69 12.30 9.52
N TRP A 417 -19.73 13.07 9.27
CA TRP A 417 -20.46 13.08 8.01
C TRP A 417 -20.28 14.36 7.19
N ASN A 418 -19.95 15.47 7.85
CA ASN A 418 -19.68 16.76 7.24
C ASN A 418 -18.66 17.55 8.06
N VAL A 419 -18.07 18.58 7.48
CA VAL A 419 -17.02 19.40 8.12
C VAL A 419 -17.54 20.15 9.35
N ARG A 420 -18.84 20.49 9.41
CA ARG A 420 -19.42 21.19 10.57
C ARG A 420 -19.33 20.35 11.86
N GLU A 421 -19.59 19.05 11.76
CA GLU A 421 -19.43 18.14 12.90
C GLU A 421 -17.99 18.14 13.43
N TYR A 422 -17.01 18.19 12.52
CA TYR A 422 -15.61 18.28 12.90
C TYR A 422 -15.23 19.61 13.54
N VAL A 423 -15.79 20.71 13.06
CA VAL A 423 -15.55 22.06 13.61
C VAL A 423 -15.90 22.13 15.09
N GLU A 424 -17.00 21.51 15.50
CA GLU A 424 -17.40 21.47 16.92
C GLU A 424 -16.37 20.73 17.79
N LEU A 425 -15.82 19.62 17.29
CA LEU A 425 -14.75 18.89 17.98
C LEU A 425 -13.47 19.71 18.08
N ALA A 426 -13.07 20.36 16.98
CA ALA A 426 -11.86 21.17 16.95
C ALA A 426 -11.95 22.40 17.86
N ARG A 427 -13.12 23.04 17.94
CA ARG A 427 -13.38 24.14 18.89
C ARG A 427 -13.25 23.69 20.36
N ALA A 428 -13.80 22.54 20.69
CA ALA A 428 -13.69 22.00 22.03
C ALA A 428 -12.23 21.66 22.37
N ALA A 429 -11.48 21.09 21.40
CA ALA A 429 -10.06 20.80 21.58
C ALA A 429 -9.23 22.09 21.75
N GLU A 430 -9.49 23.14 20.97
CA GLU A 430 -8.85 24.45 21.14
C GLU A 430 -9.10 25.01 22.54
N ALA A 431 -10.34 24.99 23.00
CA ALA A 431 -10.72 25.54 24.30
C ALA A 431 -10.09 24.79 25.48
N VAL A 432 -9.93 23.47 25.38
CA VAL A 432 -9.43 22.64 26.48
C VAL A 432 -7.92 22.53 26.48
N LEU A 433 -7.30 22.31 25.30
CA LEU A 433 -5.87 21.99 25.20
C LEU A 433 -5.00 23.24 25.09
N ARG A 434 -5.44 24.29 24.43
CA ARG A 434 -4.66 25.52 24.24
C ARG A 434 -4.18 26.20 25.52
N PRO A 435 -4.91 26.17 26.65
CA PRO A 435 -4.44 26.74 27.90
C PRO A 435 -3.19 26.05 28.48
N TYR A 436 -2.88 24.83 28.08
CA TYR A 436 -1.68 24.15 28.57
C TYR A 436 -0.42 24.68 27.88
N PRO A 437 0.62 25.08 28.63
CA PRO A 437 1.82 25.69 28.07
C PRO A 437 2.51 24.80 27.04
N GLY A 438 2.82 25.37 25.89
CA GLY A 438 3.56 24.67 24.83
C GLY A 438 2.76 23.65 24.04
N VAL A 439 1.47 23.45 24.32
CA VAL A 439 0.63 22.54 23.53
C VAL A 439 0.44 23.06 22.13
N GLU A 440 0.62 22.17 21.17
CA GLU A 440 0.42 22.38 19.73
C GLU A 440 -0.67 21.46 19.21
N LEU A 441 -1.63 22.03 18.47
CA LEU A 441 -2.72 21.29 17.86
C LEU A 441 -2.40 20.94 16.41
N LEU A 442 -2.57 19.68 16.07
CA LEU A 442 -2.38 19.14 14.72
C LEU A 442 -3.74 18.76 14.12
N GLY A 443 -3.95 19.05 12.84
CA GLY A 443 -5.19 18.66 12.16
C GLY A 443 -5.23 19.12 10.71
N PRO A 444 -6.28 18.76 9.98
CA PRO A 444 -7.47 17.99 10.36
C PRO A 444 -7.39 16.47 10.16
N SER A 445 -6.23 15.89 9.89
CA SER A 445 -6.00 14.42 9.79
C SER A 445 -6.92 13.71 8.78
N VAL A 446 -6.97 14.27 7.58
CA VAL A 446 -7.69 13.70 6.44
C VAL A 446 -6.92 12.50 5.89
N ILE A 447 -7.62 11.40 5.66
CA ILE A 447 -7.04 10.18 5.07
C ILE A 447 -7.20 10.16 3.54
N ASP A 448 -6.30 9.48 2.87
CA ASP A 448 -6.18 9.39 1.43
C ASP A 448 -5.88 10.77 0.78
N PHE A 449 -5.84 10.82 -0.54
CA PHE A 449 -5.63 12.06 -1.27
C PHE A 449 -6.95 12.84 -1.47
N GLU A 450 -7.67 13.12 -0.36
CA GLU A 450 -8.90 13.92 -0.36
C GLU A 450 -8.66 15.32 0.22
N TYR A 451 -7.59 15.98 -0.21
CA TYR A 451 -7.14 17.29 0.29
C TYR A 451 -8.13 18.43 0.10
N HIS A 452 -9.19 18.23 -0.69
CA HIS A 452 -10.30 19.17 -0.72
C HIS A 452 -10.98 19.32 0.65
N VAL A 453 -11.06 18.26 1.46
CA VAL A 453 -11.58 18.33 2.82
C VAL A 453 -10.64 19.12 3.73
N THR A 454 -9.31 18.86 3.63
CA THR A 454 -8.29 19.65 4.33
C THR A 454 -8.41 21.13 3.97
N ALA A 455 -8.48 21.44 2.67
CA ALA A 455 -8.63 22.82 2.21
C ALA A 455 -9.94 23.47 2.68
N ALA A 456 -11.05 22.71 2.74
CA ALA A 456 -12.32 23.20 3.26
C ALA A 456 -12.19 23.61 4.73
N VAL A 457 -11.73 22.69 5.60
CA VAL A 457 -11.57 22.94 7.05
C VAL A 457 -10.67 24.14 7.31
N LEU A 458 -9.52 24.20 6.64
CA LEU A 458 -8.51 25.22 6.90
C LEU A 458 -8.84 26.61 6.33
N ASN A 459 -9.86 26.73 5.47
CA ASN A 459 -10.29 27.98 4.87
C ASN A 459 -11.72 28.40 5.24
N LEU A 460 -12.31 27.78 6.30
CA LEU A 460 -13.56 28.27 6.90
C LEU A 460 -13.34 29.64 7.53
N ARG A 461 -14.36 30.48 7.48
CA ARG A 461 -14.35 31.79 8.15
C ARG A 461 -14.64 31.61 9.64
N ASP A 462 -13.78 32.18 10.47
CA ASP A 462 -13.93 32.24 11.94
C ASP A 462 -14.37 30.91 12.58
N PRO A 463 -13.63 29.82 12.36
CA PRO A 463 -14.05 28.51 12.85
C PRO A 463 -13.90 28.36 14.37
N GLY A 464 -13.21 29.31 15.05
CA GLY A 464 -12.98 29.28 16.50
C GLY A 464 -11.88 28.32 16.96
N PHE A 465 -10.98 27.97 16.06
CA PHE A 465 -9.76 27.19 16.35
C PHE A 465 -8.66 27.51 15.32
N ARG A 466 -7.42 27.20 15.69
CA ARG A 466 -6.25 27.24 14.80
C ARG A 466 -5.35 26.04 15.03
N PHE A 467 -4.81 25.48 13.96
CA PHE A 467 -3.79 24.45 14.06
C PHE A 467 -2.38 25.03 14.02
N ASP A 468 -1.47 24.44 14.79
CA ASP A 468 -0.04 24.75 14.76
C ASP A 468 0.66 24.04 13.61
N ALA A 469 0.17 22.86 13.22
CA ALA A 469 0.64 22.16 12.04
C ALA A 469 -0.52 21.42 11.35
N VAL A 470 -0.39 21.25 10.04
CA VAL A 470 -1.36 20.48 9.26
C VAL A 470 -0.99 19.01 9.29
N SER A 471 -1.92 18.16 9.68
CA SER A 471 -1.74 16.70 9.68
C SER A 471 -2.56 16.01 8.60
N ALA A 472 -2.00 14.95 8.01
CA ALA A 472 -2.65 14.09 7.04
C ALA A 472 -2.22 12.64 7.21
N LEU A 473 -3.09 11.72 6.79
CA LEU A 473 -2.80 10.29 6.69
C LEU A 473 -2.64 9.96 5.20
N LEU A 474 -1.41 9.73 4.77
CA LEU A 474 -1.10 9.60 3.36
C LEU A 474 -1.27 8.15 2.88
N TYR A 475 -2.44 7.88 2.36
CA TYR A 475 -2.77 6.69 1.59
C TYR A 475 -3.16 7.13 0.18
N VAL A 476 -2.94 6.30 -0.81
CA VAL A 476 -3.34 6.65 -2.19
C VAL A 476 -4.77 6.24 -2.45
N ASP A 477 -5.05 5.02 -2.11
CA ASP A 477 -6.38 4.46 -2.02
C ASP A 477 -6.34 3.33 -0.97
N ARG A 478 -7.48 2.70 -0.70
CA ARG A 478 -7.56 1.64 0.31
C ARG A 478 -6.63 0.44 0.06
N ARG A 479 -5.93 0.37 -1.08
CA ARG A 479 -5.11 -0.76 -1.51
C ARG A 479 -3.91 -0.35 -2.36
N GLY A 480 -3.66 0.94 -2.49
CA GLY A 480 -2.57 1.48 -3.27
C GLY A 480 -1.43 1.96 -2.38
N ALA A 481 -0.21 1.77 -2.85
CA ALA A 481 0.97 2.30 -2.19
C ALA A 481 1.00 3.84 -2.29
N PRO A 482 1.59 4.56 -1.33
CA PRO A 482 1.63 6.03 -1.30
C PRO A 482 2.21 6.67 -2.56
N GLU A 483 3.16 6.00 -3.21
CA GLU A 483 3.81 6.44 -4.44
C GLU A 483 2.92 6.36 -5.69
N ASN A 484 1.77 5.69 -5.64
CA ASN A 484 0.87 5.62 -6.78
C ASN A 484 0.32 7.00 -7.14
N ARG A 485 0.41 7.35 -8.41
CA ARG A 485 -0.11 8.64 -8.91
C ARG A 485 -1.63 8.71 -8.85
N GLN A 486 -2.13 9.84 -8.37
CA GLN A 486 -3.55 10.20 -8.43
C GLN A 486 -3.68 11.58 -9.10
N ALA A 487 -4.56 11.67 -10.10
CA ALA A 487 -4.72 12.89 -10.90
C ALA A 487 -3.40 13.44 -11.49
N GLY A 488 -2.43 12.56 -11.75
CA GLY A 488 -1.11 12.92 -12.26
C GLY A 488 -0.09 13.37 -11.19
N LEU A 489 -0.49 13.41 -9.92
CA LEU A 489 0.34 13.82 -8.78
C LEU A 489 0.93 12.57 -8.10
N ASP A 490 2.24 12.57 -7.85
CA ASP A 490 2.96 11.55 -7.09
C ASP A 490 3.06 11.90 -5.60
N THR A 491 3.86 11.16 -4.82
CA THR A 491 3.99 11.37 -3.37
C THR A 491 4.55 12.75 -3.04
N GLU A 492 5.56 13.15 -3.77
CA GLU A 492 6.21 14.45 -3.60
C GLU A 492 5.24 15.60 -3.90
N ASP A 493 4.51 15.50 -5.02
CA ASP A 493 3.46 16.45 -5.38
C ASP A 493 2.36 16.54 -4.30
N LYS A 494 1.98 15.40 -3.70
CA LYS A 494 0.99 15.36 -2.62
C LYS A 494 1.50 16.06 -1.37
N ALA A 495 2.76 15.84 -0.98
CA ALA A 495 3.39 16.52 0.16
C ALA A 495 3.49 18.03 -0.09
N LEU A 496 3.94 18.45 -1.28
CA LEU A 496 3.99 19.87 -1.65
C LEU A 496 2.61 20.52 -1.69
N LEU A 497 1.60 19.82 -2.18
CA LEU A 497 0.23 20.32 -2.19
C LEU A 497 -0.32 20.49 -0.77
N LEU A 498 -0.06 19.53 0.13
CA LEU A 498 -0.43 19.65 1.54
C LEU A 498 0.22 20.89 2.17
N ARG A 499 1.51 21.10 1.94
CA ARG A 499 2.25 22.28 2.39
C ARG A 499 1.68 23.58 1.78
N ALA A 500 1.34 23.58 0.50
CA ALA A 500 0.73 24.74 -0.15
C ALA A 500 -0.64 25.09 0.48
N ILE A 501 -1.44 24.10 0.85
CA ILE A 501 -2.70 24.28 1.56
C ILE A 501 -2.44 24.90 2.93
N ALA A 502 -1.50 24.36 3.71
CA ALA A 502 -1.16 24.88 5.02
C ALA A 502 -0.68 26.35 4.98
N GLU A 503 0.25 26.67 4.09
CA GLU A 503 0.84 28.00 3.99
C GLU A 503 -0.14 29.08 3.44
N THR A 504 -1.24 28.68 2.83
CA THR A 504 -2.26 29.60 2.31
C THR A 504 -3.55 29.60 3.12
N ALA A 505 -3.62 28.80 4.17
CA ALA A 505 -4.79 28.63 5.01
C ALA A 505 -4.97 29.79 6.01
N GLY A 506 -6.24 30.13 6.31
CA GLY A 506 -6.56 31.12 7.34
C GLY A 506 -6.52 30.58 8.76
N ASN A 507 -6.70 29.26 8.92
CA ASN A 507 -6.87 28.60 10.23
C ASN A 507 -5.63 27.82 10.67
N VAL A 508 -4.45 28.26 10.23
CA VAL A 508 -3.15 27.75 10.66
C VAL A 508 -2.35 28.90 11.26
N VAL A 509 -1.56 28.63 12.30
CA VAL A 509 -0.66 29.63 12.89
C VAL A 509 0.40 30.00 11.86
N HIS A 510 0.45 31.24 11.45
CA HIS A 510 1.23 31.70 10.28
C HIS A 510 2.72 31.37 10.37
N GLU A 511 3.32 31.54 11.54
CA GLU A 511 4.73 31.27 11.79
C GLU A 511 5.09 29.78 11.70
N LYS A 512 4.07 28.91 11.81
CA LYS A 512 4.18 27.45 11.77
C LYS A 512 3.54 26.84 10.51
N ALA A 513 3.02 27.63 9.60
CA ALA A 513 2.24 27.18 8.44
C ALA A 513 3.03 26.28 7.47
N SER A 514 4.36 26.28 7.50
CA SER A 514 5.19 25.36 6.71
C SER A 514 5.28 23.96 7.31
N ARG A 515 4.83 23.75 8.55
CA ARG A 515 4.89 22.46 9.25
C ARG A 515 3.74 21.57 8.81
N CYS A 516 4.08 20.48 8.15
CA CYS A 516 3.15 19.44 7.74
C CYS A 516 3.59 18.10 8.33
N TRP A 517 2.63 17.39 8.93
CA TRP A 517 2.85 16.08 9.52
C TRP A 517 2.09 15.03 8.74
N ILE A 518 2.79 14.04 8.22
CA ILE A 518 2.17 12.81 7.73
C ILE A 518 2.19 11.84 8.90
N THR A 519 1.08 11.80 9.63
CA THR A 519 0.98 11.07 10.89
C THR A 519 0.65 9.60 10.73
N GLU A 520 0.32 9.17 9.53
CA GLU A 520 0.13 7.76 9.20
C GLU A 520 0.40 7.54 7.71
N VAL A 521 1.23 6.56 7.40
CA VAL A 521 1.48 6.09 6.03
C VAL A 521 1.54 4.57 6.07
N ASN A 522 0.98 3.89 5.07
CA ASN A 522 0.98 2.44 5.03
C ASN A 522 1.14 1.93 3.59
N TRP A 523 1.88 0.84 3.45
CA TRP A 523 1.98 0.04 2.23
C TRP A 523 1.13 -1.21 2.37
N PRO A 524 0.29 -1.57 1.35
CA PRO A 524 -0.59 -2.74 1.41
C PRO A 524 0.18 -4.06 1.33
#